data_73d4fe9dff4aae1604596b09598946db
#
_entry.id   73d4fe9dff4aae1604596b09598946db
#
_cell.length_a   1.000
_cell.length_b   1.000
_cell.length_c   1.000
_cell.angle_alpha   90.00
_cell.angle_beta   90.00
_cell.angle_gamma   90.00
#
_symmetry.space_group_name_H-M   'P 1'
#
loop_
_entity.id
_entity.type
_entity.pdbx_description
1 polymer ?
#
loop_
_entity_poly.entity_id
_entity_poly.type
_entity_poly.pdbx_seq_one_letter_code
_entity_poly.pdbx_strand_id
1 'polypeptide(L)'
;MNFKVQESTNKLRGGYYTAEAVSRFLSRWALKKHPASILEPSCGDGEFVRAVRAVHDYRLQFTGVEIHPGEAEKARSEAMGARKIKTEIHTCNFLEWYLSKIDAGISFDAVVGNPPYIRYQYLEPKDQDLAKAIFDKHGLAFTKHTNAWVPFIIA
;
A
#
# COMPACT_ATOMS: atom_id res chain seq x y z
N MET A 1 30.60 -6.30 -16.83
CA MET A 1 29.89 -5.75 -15.65
C MET A 1 28.40 -5.77 -15.91
N ASN A 2 27.67 -6.76 -15.37
CA ASN A 2 26.25 -6.96 -15.68
C ASN A 2 25.36 -6.31 -14.64
N PHE A 3 25.14 -4.99 -14.76
CA PHE A 3 24.17 -4.25 -13.94
C PHE A 3 22.70 -4.46 -14.36
N LYS A 4 22.44 -5.17 -15.45
CA LYS A 4 21.10 -5.31 -16.03
C LYS A 4 20.21 -6.42 -15.45
N VAL A 5 20.76 -7.39 -14.74
CA VAL A 5 19.98 -8.60 -14.34
C VAL A 5 19.27 -8.42 -12.99
N GLN A 6 19.81 -7.68 -12.05
CA GLN A 6 19.14 -7.44 -10.75
C GLN A 6 18.09 -6.31 -10.80
N GLU A 7 18.23 -5.32 -11.69
CA GLU A 7 17.21 -4.31 -11.91
C GLU A 7 15.91 -4.85 -12.53
N SER A 8 15.99 -5.96 -13.28
CA SER A 8 14.85 -6.48 -14.04
C SER A 8 13.76 -7.09 -13.14
N THR A 9 14.14 -7.80 -12.08
CA THR A 9 13.17 -8.52 -11.23
C THR A 9 12.39 -7.58 -10.30
N ASN A 10 13.03 -6.54 -9.77
CA ASN A 10 12.36 -5.54 -8.95
C ASN A 10 11.51 -4.57 -9.80
N LYS A 11 11.98 -4.19 -10.98
CA LYS A 11 11.19 -3.37 -11.94
C LYS A 11 9.96 -4.11 -12.47
N LEU A 12 10.06 -5.43 -12.72
CA LEU A 12 8.92 -6.25 -13.14
C LEU A 12 7.87 -6.42 -12.04
N ARG A 13 8.27 -6.30 -10.77
CA ARG A 13 7.37 -6.34 -9.61
C ARG A 13 6.73 -4.99 -9.28
N GLY A 14 7.10 -3.91 -9.97
CA GLY A 14 6.61 -2.54 -9.68
C GLY A 14 7.06 -1.99 -8.32
N GLY A 15 7.99 -2.69 -7.65
CA GLY A 15 8.48 -2.33 -6.32
C GLY A 15 9.51 -1.20 -6.39
N TYR A 16 9.08 0.03 -6.21
CA TYR A 16 9.95 1.17 -5.97
C TYR A 16 9.88 1.52 -4.49
N TYR A 17 11.00 1.40 -3.78
CA TYR A 17 11.10 1.87 -2.40
C TYR A 17 10.97 3.39 -2.36
N THR A 18 10.16 3.87 -1.43
CA THR A 18 10.01 5.30 -1.19
C THR A 18 11.23 5.83 -0.43
N ALA A 19 11.83 6.92 -0.90
CA ALA A 19 12.93 7.54 -0.17
C ALA A 19 12.44 8.07 1.19
N GLU A 20 13.24 7.90 2.24
CA GLU A 20 12.92 8.29 3.63
C GLU A 20 12.43 9.74 3.75
N ALA A 21 13.06 10.67 3.04
CA ALA A 21 12.64 12.08 3.05
C ALA A 21 11.21 12.28 2.53
N VAL A 22 10.82 11.49 1.51
CA VAL A 22 9.48 11.54 0.91
C VAL A 22 8.46 10.90 1.84
N SER A 23 8.75 9.71 2.38
CA SER A 23 7.86 9.02 3.30
C SER A 23 7.60 9.84 4.56
N ARG A 24 8.63 10.48 5.14
CA ARG A 24 8.51 11.39 6.28
C ARG A 24 7.68 12.63 5.96
N PHE A 25 7.88 13.23 4.79
CA PHE A 25 7.10 14.40 4.36
C PHE A 25 5.62 14.03 4.23
N LEU A 26 5.31 12.94 3.51
CA LEU A 26 3.94 12.46 3.31
C LEU A 26 3.28 12.04 4.63
N SER A 27 4.02 11.37 5.52
CA SER A 27 3.52 11.00 6.85
C SER A 27 3.17 12.22 7.69
N ARG A 28 4.02 13.26 7.72
CA ARG A 28 3.68 14.52 8.41
C ARG A 28 2.43 15.17 7.84
N TRP A 29 2.27 15.14 6.53
CA TRP A 29 1.11 15.70 5.87
C TRP A 29 -0.17 14.91 6.18
N ALA A 30 -0.12 13.58 6.10
CA ALA A 30 -1.24 12.70 6.42
C ALA A 30 -1.67 12.83 7.90
N LEU A 31 -0.70 12.99 8.81
CA LEU A 31 -0.94 13.14 10.27
C LEU A 31 -1.37 14.53 10.70
N LYS A 32 -1.37 15.52 9.81
CA LYS A 32 -1.65 16.94 10.17
C LYS A 32 -2.99 17.17 10.85
N LYS A 33 -4.00 16.34 10.54
CA LYS A 33 -5.34 16.42 11.16
C LYS A 33 -5.55 15.39 12.28
N HIS A 34 -4.49 14.78 12.80
CA HIS A 34 -4.53 13.77 13.87
C HIS A 34 -5.50 12.60 13.55
N PRO A 35 -5.37 11.92 12.40
CA PRO A 35 -6.22 10.78 12.07
C PRO A 35 -6.10 9.70 13.14
N ALA A 36 -7.21 9.04 13.49
CA ALA A 36 -7.20 7.89 14.38
C ALA A 36 -6.78 6.60 13.67
N SER A 37 -6.96 6.54 12.35
CA SER A 37 -6.66 5.38 11.51
C SER A 37 -5.97 5.75 10.19
N ILE A 38 -4.96 4.96 9.80
CA ILE A 38 -4.25 5.10 8.52
C ILE A 38 -4.19 3.75 7.82
N LEU A 39 -4.39 3.78 6.51
CA LEU A 39 -4.16 2.65 5.61
C LEU A 39 -2.93 2.89 4.73
N GLU A 40 -2.12 1.85 4.56
CA GLU A 40 -1.09 1.74 3.53
C GLU A 40 -1.35 0.51 2.65
N PRO A 41 -1.82 0.71 1.41
CA PRO A 41 -2.28 -0.39 0.54
C PRO A 41 -1.18 -1.29 -0.02
N SER A 42 0.08 -0.88 0.05
CA SER A 42 1.25 -1.61 -0.47
C SER A 42 2.47 -1.27 0.36
N CYS A 43 2.52 -1.80 1.61
CA CYS A 43 3.45 -1.28 2.60
C CYS A 43 4.91 -1.76 2.46
N GLY A 44 5.19 -2.70 1.55
CA GLY A 44 6.54 -3.16 1.28
C GLY A 44 7.25 -3.61 2.56
N ASP A 45 8.48 -3.14 2.72
CA ASP A 45 9.33 -3.40 3.91
C ASP A 45 8.98 -2.52 5.13
N GLY A 46 7.92 -1.69 5.06
CA GLY A 46 7.46 -0.86 6.17
C GLY A 46 8.07 0.54 6.23
N GLU A 47 8.47 1.12 5.11
CA GLU A 47 9.03 2.47 5.09
C GLU A 47 8.09 3.52 5.69
N PHE A 48 6.79 3.48 5.36
CA PHE A 48 5.82 4.39 5.96
C PHE A 48 5.52 4.05 7.43
N VAL A 49 5.64 2.79 7.85
CA VAL A 49 5.59 2.42 9.28
C VAL A 49 6.71 3.14 10.04
N ARG A 50 7.95 3.08 9.51
CA ARG A 50 9.11 3.81 10.09
C ARG A 50 8.87 5.31 10.11
N ALA A 51 8.41 5.87 8.99
CA ALA A 51 8.18 7.30 8.86
C ALA A 51 7.09 7.82 9.81
N VAL A 52 5.96 7.13 9.91
CA VAL A 52 4.88 7.45 10.84
C VAL A 52 5.37 7.39 12.29
N ARG A 53 6.11 6.34 12.69
CA ARG A 53 6.70 6.21 14.03
C ARG A 53 7.64 7.37 14.39
N ALA A 54 8.38 7.86 13.40
CA ALA A 54 9.35 8.94 13.63
C ALA A 54 8.71 10.32 13.82
N VAL A 55 7.47 10.52 13.38
CA VAL A 55 6.84 11.87 13.35
C VAL A 55 5.56 11.98 14.19
N HIS A 56 5.10 10.88 14.78
CA HIS A 56 3.81 10.77 15.45
C HIS A 56 3.99 10.63 16.98
N ASP A 57 3.04 11.17 17.77
CA ASP A 57 3.10 11.18 19.23
C ASP A 57 1.78 10.88 19.98
N TYR A 58 0.72 10.51 19.28
CA TYR A 58 -0.61 10.18 19.82
C TYR A 58 -1.01 8.73 19.52
N ARG A 59 -2.19 8.26 19.97
CA ARG A 59 -2.70 6.91 19.66
C ARG A 59 -3.21 6.84 18.23
N LEU A 60 -2.70 5.86 17.46
CA LEU A 60 -2.99 5.68 16.05
C LEU A 60 -3.16 4.19 15.74
N GLN A 61 -4.12 3.84 14.90
CA GLN A 61 -4.19 2.54 14.25
C GLN A 61 -3.59 2.65 12.84
N PHE A 62 -2.61 1.80 12.56
CA PHE A 62 -1.98 1.69 11.25
C PHE A 62 -2.28 0.32 10.65
N THR A 63 -2.91 0.28 9.49
CA THR A 63 -3.17 -0.95 8.73
C THR A 63 -2.33 -0.93 7.47
N GLY A 64 -1.47 -1.92 7.32
CA GLY A 64 -0.67 -2.14 6.11
C GLY A 64 -1.13 -3.40 5.38
N VAL A 65 -1.08 -3.37 4.06
CA VAL A 65 -1.31 -4.55 3.22
C VAL A 65 -0.10 -4.76 2.33
N GLU A 66 0.42 -5.98 2.26
CA GLU A 66 1.58 -6.33 1.44
C GLU A 66 1.41 -7.74 0.87
N ILE A 67 1.62 -7.89 -0.43
CA ILE A 67 1.42 -9.17 -1.12
C ILE A 67 2.59 -10.13 -0.89
N HIS A 68 3.82 -9.61 -0.67
CA HIS A 68 5.01 -10.42 -0.51
C HIS A 68 5.27 -10.76 0.97
N PRO A 69 5.23 -12.05 1.37
CA PRO A 69 5.39 -12.43 2.77
C PRO A 69 6.70 -11.94 3.41
N GLY A 70 7.81 -11.96 2.66
CA GLY A 70 9.11 -11.50 3.16
C GLY A 70 9.17 -9.99 3.43
N GLU A 71 8.49 -9.18 2.62
CA GLU A 71 8.38 -7.73 2.84
C GLU A 71 7.40 -7.43 3.99
N ALA A 72 6.26 -8.11 4.02
CA ALA A 72 5.30 -7.99 5.11
C ALA A 72 5.92 -8.31 6.49
N GLU A 73 6.84 -9.28 6.57
CA GLU A 73 7.54 -9.61 7.81
C GLU A 73 8.51 -8.50 8.24
N LYS A 74 9.20 -7.87 7.29
CA LYS A 74 10.02 -6.68 7.58
C LYS A 74 9.16 -5.54 8.12
N ALA A 75 8.00 -5.27 7.49
CA ALA A 75 7.06 -4.26 7.96
C ALA A 75 6.55 -4.54 9.38
N ARG A 76 6.24 -5.81 9.72
CA ARG A 76 5.88 -6.21 11.10
C ARG A 76 7.03 -5.96 12.08
N SER A 77 8.26 -6.26 11.68
CA SER A 77 9.44 -6.02 12.52
C SER A 77 9.62 -4.52 12.80
N GLU A 78 9.39 -3.67 11.81
CA GLU A 78 9.42 -2.21 11.96
C GLU A 78 8.31 -1.70 12.90
N ALA A 79 7.18 -2.39 12.98
CA ALA A 79 6.09 -2.03 13.86
C ALA A 79 6.35 -2.36 15.35
N MET A 80 7.31 -3.23 15.64
CA MET A 80 7.61 -3.70 17.00
C MET A 80 8.01 -2.55 17.93
N GLY A 81 7.50 -2.57 19.15
CA GLY A 81 7.84 -1.59 20.20
C GLY A 81 7.20 -0.21 20.05
N ALA A 82 6.35 0.01 19.09
CA ALA A 82 5.62 1.27 18.91
C ALA A 82 4.43 1.35 19.88
N ARG A 83 4.65 1.85 21.12
CA ARG A 83 3.63 1.85 22.20
C ARG A 83 2.34 2.61 21.86
N LYS A 84 2.40 3.62 20.98
CA LYS A 84 1.24 4.47 20.65
C LYS A 84 0.59 4.10 19.30
N ILE A 85 1.23 3.26 18.50
CA ILE A 85 0.71 2.80 17.21
C ILE A 85 0.30 1.34 17.32
N LYS A 86 -0.99 1.06 17.17
CA LYS A 86 -1.47 -0.30 16.93
C LYS A 86 -1.32 -0.61 15.45
N THR A 87 -0.30 -1.40 15.10
CA THR A 87 -0.03 -1.75 13.70
C THR A 87 -0.55 -3.15 13.40
N GLU A 88 -1.25 -3.28 12.28
CA GLU A 88 -1.72 -4.53 11.72
C GLU A 88 -1.25 -4.65 10.27
N ILE A 89 -0.49 -5.72 9.94
CA ILE A 89 0.03 -5.96 8.58
C ILE A 89 -0.60 -7.23 8.02
N HIS A 90 -1.40 -7.06 6.98
CA HIS A 90 -2.03 -8.16 6.23
C HIS A 90 -1.11 -8.61 5.09
N THR A 91 -0.86 -9.92 5.00
CA THR A 91 -0.09 -10.51 3.89
C THR A 91 -1.05 -11.06 2.84
N CYS A 92 -1.46 -10.21 1.91
CA CYS A 92 -2.42 -10.57 0.85
C CYS A 92 -2.41 -9.53 -0.29
N ASN A 93 -3.14 -9.81 -1.36
CA ASN A 93 -3.40 -8.84 -2.42
C ASN A 93 -4.35 -7.74 -1.90
N PHE A 94 -3.96 -6.47 -2.02
CA PHE A 94 -4.77 -5.35 -1.55
C PHE A 94 -6.14 -5.25 -2.24
N LEU A 95 -6.20 -5.46 -3.56
CA LEU A 95 -7.46 -5.35 -4.30
C LEU A 95 -8.47 -6.41 -3.84
N GLU A 96 -8.00 -7.63 -3.59
CA GLU A 96 -8.81 -8.72 -3.02
C GLU A 96 -9.25 -8.41 -1.59
N TRP A 97 -8.31 -7.93 -0.76
CA TRP A 97 -8.58 -7.50 0.61
C TRP A 97 -9.64 -6.40 0.66
N TYR A 98 -9.48 -5.36 -0.16
CA TYR A 98 -10.43 -4.25 -0.25
C TYR A 98 -11.83 -4.72 -0.65
N LEU A 99 -11.96 -5.50 -1.73
CA LEU A 99 -13.25 -6.04 -2.19
C LEU A 99 -13.93 -6.91 -1.12
N SER A 100 -13.16 -7.61 -0.28
CA SER A 100 -13.71 -8.39 0.84
C SER A 100 -14.21 -7.54 2.01
N LYS A 101 -13.82 -6.26 2.09
CA LYS A 101 -14.11 -5.35 3.21
C LYS A 101 -15.07 -4.21 2.87
N ILE A 102 -15.18 -3.83 1.58
CA ILE A 102 -15.95 -2.66 1.18
C ILE A 102 -17.42 -2.75 1.58
N ASP A 103 -18.03 -3.93 1.48
CA ASP A 103 -19.43 -4.12 1.85
C ASP A 103 -19.65 -4.08 3.37
N ALA A 104 -18.59 -4.28 4.17
CA ALA A 104 -18.61 -4.09 5.62
C ALA A 104 -18.39 -2.62 6.02
N GLY A 105 -18.27 -1.69 5.05
CA GLY A 105 -18.12 -0.26 5.32
C GLY A 105 -16.79 0.13 5.93
N ILE A 106 -15.70 -0.59 5.60
CA ILE A 106 -14.37 -0.22 6.09
C ILE A 106 -14.01 1.19 5.62
N SER A 107 -13.48 2.00 6.52
CA SER A 107 -12.99 3.35 6.21
C SER A 107 -11.76 3.69 7.06
N PHE A 108 -10.96 4.59 6.55
CA PHE A 108 -9.77 5.12 7.23
C PHE A 108 -9.78 6.65 7.18
N ASP A 109 -9.24 7.29 8.20
CA ASP A 109 -9.16 8.76 8.24
C ASP A 109 -8.10 9.31 7.29
N ALA A 110 -7.07 8.50 6.98
CA ALA A 110 -6.05 8.84 6.00
C ALA A 110 -5.53 7.58 5.29
N VAL A 111 -5.11 7.77 4.05
CA VAL A 111 -4.41 6.76 3.26
C VAL A 111 -3.07 7.34 2.83
N VAL A 112 -2.00 6.56 2.98
CA VAL A 112 -0.65 6.93 2.57
C VAL A 112 0.00 5.72 1.92
N GLY A 113 0.81 5.93 0.87
CA GLY A 113 1.51 4.83 0.23
C GLY A 113 2.10 5.19 -1.13
N ASN A 114 2.82 4.24 -1.68
CA ASN A 114 3.39 4.30 -3.02
C ASN A 114 2.95 3.02 -3.77
N PRO A 115 1.82 3.04 -4.48
CA PRO A 115 1.26 1.86 -5.12
C PRO A 115 2.12 1.36 -6.29
N PRO A 116 2.00 0.09 -6.71
CA PRO A 116 2.86 -0.51 -7.73
C PRO A 116 2.65 0.11 -9.12
N TYR A 117 3.75 0.47 -9.81
CA TYR A 117 3.76 1.07 -11.16
C TYR A 117 3.91 -0.01 -12.24
N ILE A 118 2.89 -0.86 -12.40
CA ILE A 118 2.84 -1.92 -13.41
C ILE A 118 1.78 -1.56 -14.45
N ARG A 119 2.08 -1.74 -15.74
CA ARG A 119 1.04 -1.59 -16.78
C ARG A 119 0.06 -2.75 -16.66
N TYR A 120 -1.23 -2.47 -16.80
CA TYR A 120 -2.31 -3.45 -16.68
C TYR A 120 -2.08 -4.75 -17.49
N GLN A 121 -1.57 -4.62 -18.70
CA GLN A 121 -1.29 -5.77 -19.59
C GLN A 121 -0.24 -6.74 -19.06
N TYR A 122 0.53 -6.35 -18.04
CA TYR A 122 1.54 -7.18 -17.39
C TYR A 122 1.08 -7.73 -16.04
N LEU A 123 -0.13 -7.40 -15.61
CA LEU A 123 -0.75 -8.02 -14.44
C LEU A 123 -1.18 -9.44 -14.78
N GLU A 124 -1.13 -10.31 -13.77
CA GLU A 124 -1.72 -11.64 -13.87
C GLU A 124 -3.24 -11.53 -14.15
N PRO A 125 -3.86 -12.49 -14.87
CA PRO A 125 -5.28 -12.43 -15.18
C PRO A 125 -6.17 -12.21 -13.96
N LYS A 126 -5.88 -12.85 -12.83
CA LYS A 126 -6.60 -12.65 -11.56
C LYS A 126 -6.56 -11.19 -11.12
N ASP A 127 -5.42 -10.53 -11.19
CA ASP A 127 -5.26 -9.13 -10.76
C ASP A 127 -5.94 -8.16 -11.73
N GLN A 128 -5.99 -8.53 -13.02
CA GLN A 128 -6.76 -7.79 -14.02
C GLN A 128 -8.26 -7.83 -13.72
N ASP A 129 -8.79 -8.98 -13.32
CA ASP A 129 -10.20 -9.16 -12.95
C ASP A 129 -10.53 -8.40 -11.67
N LEU A 130 -9.65 -8.42 -10.66
CA LEU A 130 -9.81 -7.65 -9.42
C LEU A 130 -9.80 -6.14 -9.70
N ALA A 131 -8.88 -5.66 -10.53
CA ALA A 131 -8.84 -4.25 -10.93
C ALA A 131 -10.14 -3.82 -11.61
N LYS A 132 -10.64 -4.62 -12.56
CA LYS A 132 -11.93 -4.36 -13.21
C LYS A 132 -13.10 -4.36 -12.22
N ALA A 133 -13.15 -5.32 -11.29
CA ALA A 133 -14.21 -5.40 -10.28
C ALA A 133 -14.26 -4.14 -9.40
N ILE A 134 -13.12 -3.51 -9.09
CA ILE A 134 -13.08 -2.24 -8.35
C ILE A 134 -13.71 -1.11 -9.18
N PHE A 135 -13.38 -0.98 -10.47
CA PHE A 135 -14.01 0.01 -11.33
C PHE A 135 -15.51 -0.18 -11.41
N ASP A 136 -15.97 -1.42 -11.63
CA ASP A 136 -17.39 -1.77 -11.72
C ASP A 136 -18.13 -1.44 -10.40
N LYS A 137 -17.52 -1.75 -9.25
CA LYS A 137 -18.06 -1.46 -7.92
C LYS A 137 -18.30 0.03 -7.68
N HIS A 138 -17.44 0.88 -8.24
CA HIS A 138 -17.55 2.34 -8.13
C HIS A 138 -18.27 3.00 -9.32
N GLY A 139 -18.86 2.22 -10.24
CA GLY A 139 -19.56 2.74 -11.42
C GLY A 139 -18.66 3.47 -12.42
N LEU A 140 -17.35 3.15 -12.42
CA LEU A 140 -16.36 3.78 -13.29
C LEU A 140 -16.12 2.97 -14.56
N ALA A 141 -15.90 3.65 -15.69
CA ALA A 141 -15.56 3.00 -16.94
C ALA A 141 -14.10 2.46 -16.88
N PHE A 142 -13.96 1.15 -17.11
CA PHE A 142 -12.66 0.51 -17.14
C PHE A 142 -12.07 0.50 -18.56
N THR A 143 -10.75 0.74 -18.69
CA THR A 143 -10.02 0.59 -19.95
C THR A 143 -8.76 -0.24 -19.75
N LYS A 144 -8.37 -1.03 -20.77
CA LYS A 144 -7.13 -1.85 -20.75
C LYS A 144 -5.83 -1.04 -20.78
N HIS A 145 -5.90 0.28 -20.90
CA HIS A 145 -4.76 1.20 -20.80
C HIS A 145 -4.50 1.68 -19.37
N THR A 146 -5.33 1.23 -18.42
CA THR A 146 -5.19 1.54 -16.99
C THR A 146 -3.85 1.03 -16.44
N ASN A 147 -3.21 1.80 -15.58
CA ASN A 147 -2.05 1.35 -14.83
C ASN A 147 -2.48 0.69 -13.51
N ALA A 148 -1.68 -0.24 -12.97
CA ALA A 148 -2.00 -0.98 -11.75
C ALA A 148 -2.24 -0.10 -10.52
N TRP A 149 -1.62 1.09 -10.43
CA TRP A 149 -1.85 2.01 -9.30
C TRP A 149 -3.25 2.63 -9.28
N VAL A 150 -3.96 2.69 -10.43
CA VAL A 150 -5.27 3.35 -10.52
C VAL A 150 -6.32 2.68 -9.63
N PRO A 151 -6.52 1.34 -9.64
CA PRO A 151 -7.45 0.69 -8.73
C PRO A 151 -7.09 0.86 -7.24
N PHE A 152 -5.81 1.12 -6.89
CA PHE A 152 -5.41 1.45 -5.52
C PHE A 152 -5.88 2.84 -5.08
N ILE A 153 -6.05 3.77 -6.02
CA ILE A 153 -6.56 5.12 -5.73
C ILE A 153 -8.09 5.15 -5.71
N ILE A 154 -8.75 4.26 -6.48
CA ILE A 154 -10.22 4.16 -6.53
C ILE A 154 -10.75 3.47 -5.27
N ALA A 155 -10.03 2.44 -4.81
CA ALA A 155 -10.35 1.73 -3.59
C ALA A 155 -10.22 2.62 -2.36
#